data_f372008d556124e321467f0d83b6f3bd
#
_entry.id   f372008d556124e321467f0d83b6f3bd
#
_cell.length_a   1.000
_cell.length_b   1.000
_cell.length_c   1.000
_cell.angle_alpha   90.00
_cell.angle_beta   90.00
_cell.angle_gamma   90.00
#
_symmetry.space_group_name_H-M   'P 1'
#
loop_
_entity.id
_entity.type
_entity.pdbx_description
1 polymer ?
#
loop_
_entity_poly.entity_id
_entity_poly.type
_entity_poly.pdbx_seq_one_letter_code
_entity_poly.pdbx_strand_id
1 'polypeptide(L)' 'MRVGDLVRFQEYDFDPVKIGLLVRYDKLLKVAEILCGERMYYAPGRLVETFQRGKK' A
#
# COMPACT_ATOMS: atom_id res chain seq x y z
N MET A 1 2.62 9.36 2.96
CA MET A 1 2.75 7.90 3.11
C MET A 1 4.14 7.56 3.57
N ARG A 2 4.23 6.78 4.62
CA ARG A 2 5.51 6.44 5.22
C ARG A 2 5.59 4.96 5.49
N VAL A 3 6.81 4.45 5.45
CA VAL A 3 7.06 3.06 5.86
C VAL A 3 6.53 2.87 7.27
N GLY A 4 5.79 1.78 7.47
CA GLY A 4 5.14 1.51 8.75
C GLY A 4 3.68 1.89 8.80
N ASP A 5 3.22 2.65 7.82
CA ASP A 5 1.81 3.03 7.77
C ASP A 5 0.95 1.89 7.27
N LEU A 6 -0.28 1.83 7.76
CA LEU A 6 -1.29 0.97 7.14
C LEU A 6 -1.79 1.67 5.89
N VAL A 7 -1.91 0.92 4.82
CA VAL A 7 -2.33 1.48 3.54
C VAL A 7 -3.39 0.60 2.91
N ARG A 8 -4.25 1.22 2.12
CA ARG A 8 -5.17 0.51 1.24
C ARG A 8 -4.56 0.48 -0.13
N PHE A 9 -4.63 -0.63 -0.80
CA PHE A 9 -3.96 -0.76 -2.08
C PHE A 9 -4.65 -1.76 -2.99
N GLN A 10 -4.37 -1.63 -4.27
CA GLN A 10 -4.76 -2.59 -5.29
C GLN A 10 -3.53 -2.85 -6.14
N GLU A 11 -3.35 -4.09 -6.56
CA GLU A 11 -2.25 -4.38 -7.47
C GLU A 11 -2.58 -3.95 -8.89
N TYR A 12 -3.86 -4.02 -9.23
CA TYR A 12 -4.35 -3.62 -10.55
C TYR A 12 -5.65 -2.88 -10.36
N ASP A 13 -6.06 -2.15 -11.39
CA ASP A 13 -7.25 -1.31 -11.29
C ASP A 13 -8.50 -2.08 -10.91
N PHE A 14 -8.58 -3.34 -11.28
CA PHE A 14 -9.79 -4.12 -11.03
C PHE A 14 -9.66 -5.09 -9.87
N ASP A 15 -8.56 -5.05 -9.17
CA ASP A 15 -8.38 -5.92 -8.02
C ASP A 15 -9.20 -5.45 -6.85
N PRO A 16 -9.60 -6.36 -5.98
CA PRO A 16 -10.21 -5.94 -4.71
C PRO A 16 -9.23 -5.13 -3.89
N VAL A 17 -9.74 -4.17 -3.17
CA VAL A 17 -8.92 -3.35 -2.29
C VAL A 17 -8.47 -4.19 -1.10
N LYS A 18 -7.19 -4.08 -0.77
CA LYS A 18 -6.61 -4.79 0.36
C LYS A 18 -6.00 -3.77 1.30
N ILE A 19 -5.79 -4.19 2.53
CA ILE A 19 -5.15 -3.35 3.53
C ILE A 19 -3.92 -4.08 4.03
N GLY A 20 -2.80 -3.38 4.03
CA GLY A 20 -1.57 -3.96 4.50
C GLY A 20 -0.64 -2.94 5.09
N LEU A 21 0.56 -3.38 5.43
CA LEU A 21 1.57 -2.53 6.03
C LEU A 21 2.59 -2.14 4.97
N LEU A 22 2.80 -0.84 4.82
CA LEU A 22 3.79 -0.35 3.86
C LEU A 22 5.18 -0.64 4.38
N VAL A 23 5.92 -1.46 3.65
CA VAL A 23 7.26 -1.86 4.04
C VAL A 23 8.31 -1.00 3.36
N ARG A 24 8.05 -0.61 2.13
CA ARG A 24 9.02 0.15 1.37
C ARG A 24 8.32 0.86 0.23
N TYR A 25 8.84 2.00 -0.15
CA TYR A 25 8.31 2.73 -1.30
C TYR A 25 9.47 3.18 -2.17
N ASP A 26 9.44 2.78 -3.44
CA ASP A 26 10.46 3.17 -4.41
C ASP A 26 9.98 4.40 -5.14
N LYS A 27 10.61 5.52 -4.86
CA LYS A 27 10.19 6.78 -5.44
C LYS A 27 10.46 6.88 -6.94
N LEU A 28 11.51 6.22 -7.39
CA LEU A 28 11.85 6.27 -8.81
C LEU A 28 10.86 5.48 -9.64
N LEU A 29 10.54 4.29 -9.19
CA LEU A 29 9.60 3.43 -9.90
C LEU A 29 8.17 3.70 -9.50
N LYS A 30 7.97 4.40 -8.40
CA LYS A 30 6.65 4.69 -7.86
C LYS A 30 5.89 3.41 -7.56
N VAL A 31 6.58 2.49 -6.92
CA VAL A 31 6.04 1.19 -6.55
C VAL A 31 6.15 1.02 -5.05
N ALA A 32 5.06 0.59 -4.44
CA ALA A 32 5.02 0.32 -3.01
C ALA A 32 5.13 -1.17 -2.75
N GLU A 33 5.91 -1.52 -1.74
CA GLU A 33 6.00 -2.91 -1.27
C GLU A 33 5.19 -2.98 0.01
N ILE A 34 4.21 -3.84 0.02
CA ILE A 34 3.23 -3.87 1.10
C ILE A 34 3.11 -5.30 1.62
N LEU A 35 3.18 -5.44 2.93
CA LEU A 35 3.01 -6.73 3.57
C LEU A 35 1.54 -6.87 3.96
N CYS A 36 0.88 -7.86 3.39
CA CYS A 36 -0.52 -8.12 3.67
C CYS A 36 -0.65 -9.58 4.05
N GLY A 37 -0.92 -9.82 5.33
CA GLY A 37 -0.89 -11.17 5.83
C GLY A 37 0.53 -11.69 5.82
N GLU A 38 0.74 -12.81 5.17
CA GLU A 38 2.07 -13.39 5.09
C GLU A 38 2.67 -13.23 3.70
N ARG A 39 2.09 -12.33 2.91
CA ARG A 39 2.55 -12.15 1.54
C ARG A 39 3.00 -10.73 1.30
N MET A 40 3.99 -10.61 0.45
CA MET A 40 4.47 -9.31 0.03
C MET A 40 3.83 -8.97 -1.31
N TYR A 41 3.27 -7.76 -1.39
CA TYR A 41 2.63 -7.29 -2.61
C TYR A 41 3.36 -6.07 -3.13
N TYR A 42 3.30 -5.89 -4.44
CA TYR A 42 3.88 -4.72 -5.10
C TYR A 42 2.75 -4.00 -5.82
N ALA A 43 2.55 -2.75 -5.51
CA ALA A 43 1.45 -1.99 -6.09
C ALA A 43 1.95 -0.65 -6.58
N PRO A 44 1.40 -0.17 -7.71
CA PRO A 44 1.77 1.18 -8.17
C PRO A 44 1.30 2.21 -7.17
N GLY A 45 2.11 3.25 -7.00
CA GLY A 45 1.81 4.26 -6.00
C GLY A 45 0.45 4.89 -6.18
N ARG A 46 -0.01 5.03 -7.42
CA ARG A 46 -1.32 5.64 -7.67
C ARG A 46 -2.48 4.81 -7.15
N LEU A 47 -2.24 3.55 -6.86
CA LEU A 47 -3.28 2.65 -6.34
C LEU A 47 -3.11 2.39 -4.86
N VAL A 48 -2.29 3.18 -4.19
CA VAL A 48 -2.01 3.03 -2.76
C VAL A 48 -2.39 4.31 -2.06
N GLU A 49 -3.12 4.19 -0.97
CA GLU A 49 -3.41 5.37 -0.16
C GLU A 49 -3.34 5.02 1.31
N THR A 50 -3.00 6.01 2.10
CA THR A 50 -2.89 5.81 3.53
C THR A 50 -4.24 5.47 4.11
N PHE A 51 -4.28 4.44 4.92
CA PHE A 51 -5.50 4.05 5.60
C PHE A 51 -5.54 4.80 6.92
N GLN A 52 -6.41 5.79 7.01
CA GLN A 52 -6.50 6.61 8.19
C GLN A 52 -7.68 6.22 9.02
N ARG A 53 -7.42 6.03 10.28
CA ARG A 53 -8.49 5.75 11.21
C ARG A 53 -8.73 6.96 12.04
N GLY A 54 -9.81 7.35 12.01
CA GLY A 54 -10.21 8.35 12.85
C GLY A 54 -9.51 9.64 12.83
N LYS A 55 -9.39 10.22 13.11
CA LYS A 55 -8.84 11.20 13.28
C LYS A 55 -8.98 12.10 13.66
N LYS A 56 -9.04 12.20 14.00
CA LYS A 56 -9.07 12.95 14.33
C LYS A 56 -8.97 13.47 14.36
#